data_3058d217d487031acdcf2f0ae8da6fef
#
_entry.id   3058d217d487031acdcf2f0ae8da6fef
#
_cell.length_a   1.000
_cell.length_b   1.000
_cell.length_c   1.000
_cell.angle_alpha   90.00
_cell.angle_beta   90.00
_cell.angle_gamma   90.00
#
_symmetry.space_group_name_H-M   'P 1'
#
loop_
_entity.id
_entity.type
_entity.pdbx_description
1 polymer ?
#
loop_
_entity_poly.entity_id
_entity_poly.type
_entity_poly.pdbx_seq_one_letter_code
_entity_poly.pdbx_strand_id
1 'polypeptide(L)'
;MKLINCIVLTILIALLGCKSDTDLVALAQRELKSGVINDSLFLGLRFGMERKEFFDHCWKINRQGIVTHGTENMSVMYVFEDGSNKKIAFNFYPEFQNNKTNKYKCSFGYYAWAPWNKDLQSDDLIKVLPTILEKWYGGNSFIKVKGSKGIHYYKIDGNRQIDLHIKDDRLIVAYFTDLTKYPLNFDI
;
A
#
# COMPACT_ATOMS: atom_id res chain seq x y z
N MET A 1 -14.98 -48.11 -1.16
CA MET A 1 -14.89 -47.01 -0.20
C MET A 1 -13.63 -46.15 -0.27
N LYS A 2 -12.43 -46.70 -0.53
CA LYS A 2 -11.17 -45.90 -0.61
C LYS A 2 -11.06 -44.95 -1.83
N LEU A 3 -11.65 -45.32 -2.97
CA LEU A 3 -11.61 -44.47 -4.21
C LEU A 3 -12.48 -43.20 -4.08
N ILE A 4 -13.63 -43.32 -3.44
CA ILE A 4 -14.59 -42.21 -3.25
C ILE A 4 -13.97 -41.15 -2.32
N ASN A 5 -13.24 -41.54 -1.29
CA ASN A 5 -12.56 -40.59 -0.39
C ASN A 5 -11.44 -39.81 -1.08
N CYS A 6 -10.72 -40.38 -2.05
CA CYS A 6 -9.70 -39.67 -2.81
C CYS A 6 -10.32 -38.61 -3.76
N ILE A 7 -11.44 -38.92 -4.39
CA ILE A 7 -12.13 -37.98 -5.29
C ILE A 7 -12.70 -36.79 -4.53
N VAL A 8 -13.29 -37.02 -3.33
CA VAL A 8 -13.81 -35.94 -2.50
C VAL A 8 -12.70 -35.02 -1.97
N LEU A 9 -11.53 -35.59 -1.62
CA LEU A 9 -10.38 -34.80 -1.17
C LEU A 9 -9.78 -33.95 -2.28
N THR A 10 -9.75 -34.46 -3.53
CA THR A 10 -9.22 -33.72 -4.70
C THR A 10 -10.14 -32.56 -5.10
N ILE A 11 -11.46 -32.69 -4.95
CA ILE A 11 -12.41 -31.61 -5.23
C ILE A 11 -12.34 -30.51 -4.17
N LEU A 12 -12.02 -30.83 -2.91
CA LEU A 12 -11.93 -29.84 -1.85
C LEU A 12 -10.69 -28.92 -2.00
N ILE A 13 -9.62 -29.38 -2.63
CA ILE A 13 -8.40 -28.59 -2.88
C ILE A 13 -8.58 -27.62 -4.07
N ALA A 14 -9.49 -27.90 -4.99
CA ALA A 14 -9.77 -27.04 -6.15
C ALA A 14 -10.57 -25.76 -5.80
N LEU A 15 -11.08 -25.62 -4.57
CA LEU A 15 -11.82 -24.44 -4.10
C LEU A 15 -10.93 -23.34 -3.46
N LEU A 16 -9.61 -23.51 -3.43
CA LEU A 16 -8.67 -22.43 -3.12
C LEU A 16 -8.44 -21.55 -4.36
N GLY A 17 -9.55 -21.11 -4.98
CA GLY A 17 -9.54 -20.29 -6.17
C GLY A 17 -8.92 -18.92 -5.91
N CYS A 18 -8.08 -18.46 -6.83
CA CYS A 18 -7.68 -17.07 -6.97
C CYS A 18 -8.87 -16.14 -6.75
N LYS A 19 -8.77 -15.19 -5.81
CA LYS A 19 -9.71 -14.08 -5.74
C LYS A 19 -9.62 -13.33 -7.08
N SER A 20 -10.74 -13.25 -7.79
CA SER A 20 -10.81 -12.66 -9.12
C SER A 20 -10.93 -11.13 -9.05
N ASP A 21 -10.68 -10.46 -10.15
CA ASP A 21 -10.85 -9.01 -10.35
C ASP A 21 -12.25 -8.53 -9.94
N THR A 22 -13.26 -9.36 -10.14
CA THR A 22 -14.66 -9.15 -9.73
C THR A 22 -14.77 -8.99 -8.20
N ASP A 23 -13.95 -9.70 -7.43
CA ASP A 23 -13.96 -9.63 -5.96
C ASP A 23 -13.40 -8.28 -5.45
N LEU A 24 -12.40 -7.69 -6.14
CA LEU A 24 -11.81 -6.41 -5.78
C LEU A 24 -12.80 -5.25 -5.99
N VAL A 25 -13.47 -5.22 -7.15
CA VAL A 25 -14.50 -4.21 -7.45
C VAL A 25 -15.67 -4.33 -6.47
N ALA A 26 -16.14 -5.55 -6.21
CA ALA A 26 -17.22 -5.80 -5.25
C ALA A 26 -16.82 -5.38 -3.82
N LEU A 27 -15.57 -5.65 -3.42
CA LEU A 27 -15.05 -5.18 -2.13
C LEU A 27 -15.07 -3.65 -2.07
N ALA A 28 -14.54 -2.95 -3.07
CA ALA A 28 -14.49 -1.50 -3.08
C ALA A 28 -15.88 -0.87 -3.02
N GLN A 29 -16.83 -1.41 -3.77
CA GLN A 29 -18.23 -0.94 -3.74
C GLN A 29 -18.88 -1.17 -2.38
N ARG A 30 -18.64 -2.32 -1.76
CA ARG A 30 -19.14 -2.64 -0.41
C ARG A 30 -18.56 -1.70 0.64
N GLU A 31 -17.25 -1.47 0.60
CA GLU A 31 -16.55 -0.58 1.54
C GLU A 31 -17.04 0.87 1.39
N LEU A 32 -17.17 1.39 0.18
CA LEU A 32 -17.73 2.73 -0.07
C LEU A 32 -19.20 2.84 0.38
N LYS A 33 -20.01 1.80 0.13
CA LYS A 33 -21.42 1.77 0.55
C LYS A 33 -21.57 1.71 2.07
N SER A 34 -20.58 1.22 2.79
CA SER A 34 -20.60 1.18 4.26
C SER A 34 -20.64 2.58 4.89
N GLY A 35 -20.18 3.60 4.16
CA GLY A 35 -20.06 4.98 4.66
C GLY A 35 -18.93 5.17 5.67
N VAL A 36 -18.11 4.15 5.92
CA VAL A 36 -16.95 4.27 6.83
C VAL A 36 -15.90 5.18 6.20
N ILE A 37 -15.45 6.18 6.97
CA ILE A 37 -14.42 7.12 6.55
C ILE A 37 -13.14 6.85 7.32
N ASN A 38 -12.08 6.54 6.58
CA ASN A 38 -10.72 6.27 7.07
C ASN A 38 -9.75 7.30 6.47
N ASP A 39 -9.74 8.51 7.02
CA ASP A 39 -8.90 9.60 6.50
C ASP A 39 -7.47 9.54 7.02
N SER A 40 -7.25 8.92 8.18
CA SER A 40 -5.93 8.81 8.81
C SER A 40 -4.99 7.96 7.96
N LEU A 41 -3.77 8.48 7.75
CA LEU A 41 -2.72 7.83 6.98
C LEU A 41 -1.53 7.47 7.89
N PHE A 42 -0.38 8.03 7.65
CA PHE A 42 0.85 7.78 8.38
C PHE A 42 1.41 9.09 8.95
N LEU A 43 2.17 9.02 10.04
CA LEU A 43 2.87 10.16 10.65
C LEU A 43 1.95 11.37 10.97
N GLY A 44 0.68 11.14 11.27
CA GLY A 44 -0.31 12.19 11.53
C GLY A 44 -0.84 12.89 10.27
N LEU A 45 -0.48 12.41 9.08
CA LEU A 45 -1.08 12.86 7.82
C LEU A 45 -2.46 12.24 7.62
N ARG A 46 -3.31 12.90 6.84
CA ARG A 46 -4.67 12.45 6.53
C ARG A 46 -5.09 12.93 5.15
N PHE A 47 -6.11 12.30 4.61
CA PHE A 47 -6.81 12.85 3.43
C PHE A 47 -7.50 14.17 3.77
N GLY A 48 -7.67 15.01 2.77
CA GLY A 48 -8.36 16.30 2.89
C GLY A 48 -7.56 17.42 3.56
N MET A 49 -6.31 17.20 3.95
CA MET A 49 -5.46 18.28 4.48
C MET A 49 -5.27 19.35 3.42
N GLU A 50 -5.30 20.62 3.83
CA GLU A 50 -4.92 21.72 2.95
C GLU A 50 -3.39 21.69 2.68
N ARG A 51 -3.00 22.21 1.53
CA ARG A 51 -1.58 22.29 1.13
C ARG A 51 -0.71 22.93 2.22
N LYS A 52 -1.17 24.05 2.79
CA LYS A 52 -0.43 24.73 3.87
C LYS A 52 -0.28 23.84 5.10
N GLU A 53 -1.36 23.19 5.52
CA GLU A 53 -1.37 22.28 6.67
C GLU A 53 -0.39 21.12 6.48
N PHE A 54 -0.35 20.52 5.28
CA PHE A 54 0.61 19.47 4.93
C PHE A 54 2.05 19.94 5.09
N PHE A 55 2.41 21.12 4.53
CA PHE A 55 3.77 21.62 4.62
C PHE A 55 4.16 22.00 6.05
N ASP A 56 3.28 22.66 6.78
CA ASP A 56 3.52 23.04 8.20
C ASP A 56 3.74 21.79 9.04
N HIS A 57 2.94 20.73 8.82
CA HIS A 57 3.09 19.45 9.50
C HIS A 57 4.42 18.78 9.17
N CYS A 58 4.76 18.65 7.87
CA CYS A 58 6.04 18.06 7.46
C CYS A 58 7.24 18.84 7.98
N TRP A 59 7.17 20.17 8.02
CA TRP A 59 8.19 21.02 8.64
C TRP A 59 8.37 20.73 10.13
N LYS A 60 7.26 20.58 10.86
CA LYS A 60 7.27 20.26 12.29
C LYS A 60 7.96 18.92 12.56
N ILE A 61 7.57 17.84 11.88
CA ILE A 61 8.15 16.50 12.09
C ILE A 61 9.58 16.39 11.56
N ASN A 62 9.96 17.18 10.56
CA ASN A 62 11.33 17.28 10.10
C ASN A 62 12.25 17.91 11.16
N ARG A 63 11.83 19.01 11.81
CA ARG A 63 12.59 19.61 12.92
C ARG A 63 12.73 18.70 14.14
N GLN A 64 11.82 17.74 14.29
CA GLN A 64 11.89 16.71 15.34
C GLN A 64 12.81 15.53 14.95
N GLY A 65 13.38 15.53 13.73
CA GLY A 65 14.22 14.46 13.24
C GLY A 65 13.46 13.17 12.87
N ILE A 66 12.11 13.23 12.81
CA ILE A 66 11.28 12.08 12.48
C ILE A 66 11.36 11.76 10.98
N VAL A 67 11.42 12.80 10.14
CA VAL A 67 11.55 12.69 8.69
C VAL A 67 12.70 13.53 8.17
N THR A 68 13.16 13.22 6.95
CA THR A 68 14.20 13.97 6.24
C THR A 68 13.73 14.28 4.82
N HIS A 69 14.59 14.97 4.05
CA HIS A 69 14.38 15.11 2.60
C HIS A 69 14.47 13.73 1.94
N GLY A 70 13.50 13.42 1.08
CA GLY A 70 13.51 12.22 0.26
C GLY A 70 14.39 12.34 -0.96
N THR A 71 14.43 11.29 -1.76
CA THR A 71 15.09 11.29 -3.07
C THR A 71 14.45 12.34 -3.99
N GLU A 72 15.28 13.05 -4.76
CA GLU A 72 14.86 14.06 -5.77
C GLU A 72 14.32 15.39 -5.18
N ASN A 73 14.58 15.73 -3.91
CA ASN A 73 14.16 16.98 -3.26
C ASN A 73 12.65 17.31 -3.34
N MET A 74 11.82 16.39 -3.82
CA MET A 74 10.38 16.55 -4.03
C MET A 74 9.55 15.61 -3.17
N SER A 75 10.15 14.93 -2.21
CA SER A 75 9.47 14.01 -1.32
C SER A 75 9.96 14.14 0.12
N VAL A 76 9.16 13.65 1.04
CA VAL A 76 9.52 13.50 2.45
C VAL A 76 9.90 12.04 2.68
N MET A 77 10.99 11.79 3.38
CA MET A 77 11.45 10.43 3.69
C MET A 77 11.32 10.13 5.18
N TYR A 78 10.70 9.01 5.48
CA TYR A 78 10.66 8.38 6.79
C TYR A 78 11.40 7.05 6.74
N VAL A 79 12.21 6.72 7.74
CA VAL A 79 12.91 5.44 7.83
C VAL A 79 12.40 4.67 9.04
N PHE A 80 12.01 3.42 8.82
CA PHE A 80 11.55 2.50 9.87
C PHE A 80 12.13 1.10 9.67
N GLU A 81 11.95 0.20 10.63
CA GLU A 81 12.46 -1.17 10.57
C GLU A 81 11.34 -2.17 10.25
N ASP A 82 11.68 -3.21 9.49
CA ASP A 82 10.74 -4.25 9.04
C ASP A 82 10.44 -5.34 10.10
N GLY A 83 11.04 -5.21 11.29
CA GLY A 83 10.96 -6.21 12.35
C GLY A 83 12.09 -7.26 12.33
N SER A 84 12.91 -7.29 11.26
CA SER A 84 14.13 -8.09 11.16
C SER A 84 15.41 -7.22 11.19
N ASN A 85 15.32 -6.01 11.72
CA ASN A 85 16.37 -4.99 11.77
C ASN A 85 16.80 -4.43 10.39
N LYS A 86 16.08 -4.75 9.32
CA LYS A 86 16.30 -4.12 8.01
C LYS A 86 15.54 -2.80 7.97
N LYS A 87 16.26 -1.72 7.63
CA LYS A 87 15.66 -0.39 7.51
C LYS A 87 15.00 -0.20 6.15
N ILE A 88 13.77 0.30 6.17
CA ILE A 88 12.97 0.65 5.00
C ILE A 88 12.91 2.16 4.89
N ALA A 89 13.28 2.69 3.72
CA ALA A 89 13.06 4.07 3.34
C ALA A 89 11.66 4.19 2.72
N PHE A 90 10.81 4.97 3.35
CA PHE A 90 9.46 5.30 2.90
C PHE A 90 9.43 6.76 2.43
N ASN A 91 9.32 6.97 1.13
CA ASN A 91 9.19 8.29 0.54
C ASN A 91 7.74 8.55 0.18
N PHE A 92 7.26 9.76 0.43
CA PHE A 92 5.88 10.13 0.15
C PHE A 92 5.75 11.60 -0.27
N TYR A 93 4.78 11.86 -1.15
CA TYR A 93 4.33 13.20 -1.52
C TYR A 93 2.88 13.16 -1.98
N PRO A 94 2.03 14.14 -1.57
CA PRO A 94 0.64 14.17 -1.97
C PRO A 94 0.45 14.72 -3.39
N GLU A 95 -0.58 14.24 -4.05
CA GLU A 95 -1.19 14.92 -5.18
C GLU A 95 -2.24 15.90 -4.64
N PHE A 96 -2.07 17.20 -4.94
CA PHE A 96 -3.01 18.21 -4.51
C PHE A 96 -4.09 18.41 -5.57
N GLN A 97 -5.33 18.21 -5.16
CA GLN A 97 -6.51 18.54 -5.96
C GLN A 97 -7.35 19.57 -5.19
N ASN A 98 -7.64 20.71 -5.84
CA ASN A 98 -8.36 21.83 -5.19
C ASN A 98 -7.72 22.22 -3.83
N ASN A 99 -6.40 22.32 -3.80
CA ASN A 99 -5.60 22.64 -2.62
C ASN A 99 -5.65 21.62 -1.47
N LYS A 100 -6.20 20.42 -1.70
CA LYS A 100 -6.33 19.34 -0.70
C LYS A 100 -5.59 18.07 -1.11
N THR A 101 -5.14 17.30 -0.11
CA THR A 101 -4.44 16.03 -0.27
C THR A 101 -5.46 14.89 -0.29
N ASN A 102 -5.83 14.38 -1.45
CA ASN A 102 -6.78 13.25 -1.56
C ASN A 102 -6.11 11.98 -2.12
N LYS A 103 -4.84 12.10 -2.51
CA LYS A 103 -4.03 10.99 -2.98
C LYS A 103 -2.57 11.24 -2.63
N TYR A 104 -1.87 10.18 -2.26
CA TYR A 104 -0.43 10.21 -2.02
C TYR A 104 0.26 9.20 -2.92
N LYS A 105 1.30 9.66 -3.63
CA LYS A 105 2.25 8.78 -4.31
C LYS A 105 3.42 8.53 -3.37
N CYS A 106 3.68 7.27 -3.12
CA CYS A 106 4.69 6.82 -2.18
C CYS A 106 5.62 5.81 -2.84
N SER A 107 6.80 5.62 -2.24
CA SER A 107 7.67 4.50 -2.58
C SER A 107 8.32 3.92 -1.34
N PHE A 108 8.53 2.62 -1.36
CA PHE A 108 9.25 1.86 -0.33
C PHE A 108 10.45 1.17 -0.96
N GLY A 109 11.56 1.16 -0.26
CA GLY A 109 12.76 0.42 -0.63
C GLY A 109 13.62 0.18 0.59
N TYR A 110 14.46 -0.85 0.58
CA TYR A 110 15.42 -1.01 1.65
C TYR A 110 16.43 0.16 1.65
N TYR A 111 16.68 0.74 2.82
CA TYR A 111 17.54 1.92 2.97
C TYR A 111 18.99 1.66 2.50
N ALA A 112 19.49 0.45 2.79
CA ALA A 112 20.83 0.00 2.39
C ALA A 112 20.83 -0.81 1.08
N TRP A 113 19.84 -0.57 0.19
CA TRP A 113 19.78 -1.24 -1.09
C TRP A 113 21.05 -1.01 -1.93
N ALA A 114 21.52 -2.07 -2.57
CA ALA A 114 22.55 -2.02 -3.59
C ALA A 114 22.33 -3.15 -4.61
N PRO A 115 22.72 -3.01 -5.89
CA PRO A 115 22.46 -4.03 -6.93
C PRO A 115 23.02 -5.42 -6.60
N TRP A 116 24.12 -5.45 -5.86
CA TRP A 116 24.78 -6.70 -5.44
C TRP A 116 24.23 -7.31 -4.16
N ASN A 117 23.42 -6.57 -3.39
CA ASN A 117 22.81 -7.07 -2.16
C ASN A 117 21.46 -7.74 -2.46
N LYS A 118 21.51 -9.05 -2.63
CA LYS A 118 20.32 -9.84 -3.03
C LYS A 118 19.24 -9.93 -1.94
N ASP A 119 19.60 -9.70 -0.68
CA ASP A 119 18.67 -9.77 0.45
C ASP A 119 17.89 -8.46 0.68
N LEU A 120 18.17 -7.42 -0.11
CA LEU A 120 17.55 -6.09 0.01
C LEU A 120 16.87 -5.65 -1.29
N GLN A 121 16.29 -6.60 -2.02
CA GLN A 121 15.54 -6.33 -3.25
C GLN A 121 14.06 -6.08 -2.99
N SER A 122 13.39 -5.42 -3.91
CA SER A 122 11.94 -5.16 -3.85
C SER A 122 11.10 -6.44 -3.81
N ASP A 123 11.58 -7.51 -4.43
CA ASP A 123 10.96 -8.85 -4.39
C ASP A 123 10.92 -9.46 -2.98
N ASP A 124 11.86 -9.11 -2.11
CA ASP A 124 11.83 -9.52 -0.71
C ASP A 124 10.99 -8.55 0.13
N LEU A 125 11.11 -7.26 -0.15
CA LEU A 125 10.33 -6.27 0.55
C LEU A 125 8.81 -6.46 0.35
N ILE A 126 8.35 -6.78 -0.86
CA ILE A 126 6.92 -6.98 -1.16
C ILE A 126 6.30 -8.17 -0.39
N LYS A 127 7.12 -9.11 0.07
CA LYS A 127 6.65 -10.26 0.87
C LYS A 127 6.27 -9.86 2.30
N VAL A 128 6.88 -8.80 2.83
CA VAL A 128 6.69 -8.34 4.23
C VAL A 128 5.89 -7.04 4.33
N LEU A 129 6.00 -6.16 3.34
CA LEU A 129 5.37 -4.84 3.36
C LEU A 129 3.84 -4.87 3.53
N PRO A 130 3.07 -5.74 2.84
CA PRO A 130 1.63 -5.85 3.06
C PRO A 130 1.29 -6.13 4.53
N THR A 131 1.98 -7.07 5.18
CA THR A 131 1.76 -7.41 6.59
C THR A 131 2.09 -6.24 7.53
N ILE A 132 3.12 -5.45 7.22
CA ILE A 132 3.45 -4.23 7.99
C ILE A 132 2.31 -3.22 7.89
N LEU A 133 1.82 -2.97 6.68
CA LEU A 133 0.74 -2.01 6.46
C LEU A 133 -0.60 -2.52 7.02
N GLU A 134 -0.86 -3.83 7.01
CA GLU A 134 -2.02 -4.41 7.70
C GLU A 134 -1.96 -4.17 9.21
N LYS A 135 -0.78 -4.27 9.82
CA LYS A 135 -0.60 -3.93 11.24
C LYS A 135 -0.80 -2.44 11.53
N TRP A 136 -0.40 -1.55 10.61
CA TRP A 136 -0.58 -0.11 10.80
C TRP A 136 -2.03 0.33 10.70
N TYR A 137 -2.79 -0.29 9.80
CA TYR A 137 -4.14 0.19 9.45
C TYR A 137 -5.28 -0.71 9.94
N GLY A 138 -5.01 -1.96 10.30
CA GLY A 138 -6.06 -2.93 10.60
C GLY A 138 -6.99 -3.19 9.40
N GLY A 139 -8.20 -3.64 9.67
CA GLY A 139 -9.24 -3.82 8.65
C GLY A 139 -9.02 -5.01 7.72
N ASN A 140 -9.35 -4.85 6.44
CA ASN A 140 -9.25 -5.91 5.43
C ASN A 140 -7.79 -6.24 5.10
N SER A 141 -7.52 -7.50 4.77
CA SER A 141 -6.20 -7.92 4.25
C SER A 141 -5.98 -7.47 2.81
N PHE A 142 -4.71 -7.41 2.40
CA PHE A 142 -4.38 -7.16 1.00
C PHE A 142 -4.88 -8.29 0.09
N ILE A 143 -5.43 -7.89 -1.07
CA ILE A 143 -5.80 -8.78 -2.17
C ILE A 143 -4.74 -8.68 -3.25
N LYS A 144 -4.16 -9.81 -3.64
CA LYS A 144 -3.19 -9.90 -4.72
C LYS A 144 -3.92 -10.10 -6.04
N VAL A 145 -3.66 -9.23 -7.00
CA VAL A 145 -4.30 -9.25 -8.33
C VAL A 145 -3.22 -9.17 -9.41
N LYS A 146 -3.42 -9.87 -10.52
CA LYS A 146 -2.53 -9.79 -11.67
C LYS A 146 -3.08 -8.72 -12.62
N GLY A 147 -2.41 -7.58 -12.67
CA GLY A 147 -2.72 -6.49 -13.58
C GLY A 147 -1.97 -6.56 -14.89
N SER A 148 -2.20 -5.56 -15.74
CA SER A 148 -1.57 -5.45 -17.08
C SER A 148 -0.05 -5.26 -17.01
N LYS A 149 0.46 -4.62 -15.94
CA LYS A 149 1.89 -4.28 -15.74
C LYS A 149 2.56 -5.11 -14.64
N GLY A 150 1.90 -6.14 -14.14
CA GLY A 150 2.45 -6.98 -13.09
C GLY A 150 1.47 -7.31 -11.99
N ILE A 151 2.03 -7.65 -10.83
CA ILE A 151 1.21 -8.00 -9.65
C ILE A 151 1.00 -6.77 -8.80
N HIS A 152 -0.27 -6.49 -8.50
CA HIS A 152 -0.72 -5.46 -7.58
C HIS A 152 -1.25 -6.08 -6.29
N TYR A 153 -1.09 -5.35 -5.20
CA TYR A 153 -1.65 -5.68 -3.89
C TYR A 153 -2.56 -4.54 -3.47
N TYR A 154 -3.86 -4.80 -3.39
CA TYR A 154 -4.87 -3.82 -3.01
C TYR A 154 -5.41 -4.07 -1.62
N LYS A 155 -5.48 -3.02 -0.81
CA LYS A 155 -6.18 -3.01 0.47
C LYS A 155 -7.18 -1.88 0.46
N ILE A 156 -8.44 -2.16 0.81
CA ILE A 156 -9.53 -1.20 0.81
C ILE A 156 -10.27 -1.28 2.14
N ASP A 157 -10.33 -0.15 2.83
CA ASP A 157 -11.04 0.00 4.10
C ASP A 157 -11.85 1.29 4.05
N GLY A 158 -13.17 1.22 3.98
CA GLY A 158 -14.02 2.39 3.76
C GLY A 158 -13.63 3.13 2.49
N ASN A 159 -13.30 4.41 2.64
CA ASN A 159 -12.85 5.25 1.51
C ASN A 159 -11.36 5.12 1.18
N ARG A 160 -10.54 4.50 2.05
CA ARG A 160 -9.09 4.40 1.84
C ARG A 160 -8.71 3.18 1.04
N GLN A 161 -8.09 3.41 -0.12
CA GLN A 161 -7.41 2.40 -0.92
C GLN A 161 -5.90 2.53 -0.76
N ILE A 162 -5.21 1.40 -0.62
CA ILE A 162 -3.76 1.27 -0.74
C ILE A 162 -3.50 0.31 -1.90
N ASP A 163 -2.73 0.74 -2.89
CA ASP A 163 -2.25 -0.07 -4.02
C ASP A 163 -0.73 -0.17 -3.95
N LEU A 164 -0.18 -1.36 -3.98
CA LEU A 164 1.27 -1.63 -3.99
C LEU A 164 1.63 -2.43 -5.24
N HIS A 165 2.71 -2.04 -5.91
CA HIS A 165 3.32 -2.84 -6.97
C HIS A 165 4.84 -2.62 -7.05
N ILE A 166 5.56 -3.61 -7.51
CA ILE A 166 7.00 -3.50 -7.76
C ILE A 166 7.20 -2.63 -8.99
N LYS A 167 8.03 -1.60 -8.86
CA LYS A 167 8.45 -0.74 -9.95
C LYS A 167 9.71 -1.28 -10.63
N ASP A 168 10.70 -1.65 -9.83
CA ASP A 168 12.00 -2.14 -10.24
C ASP A 168 12.62 -2.96 -9.08
N ASP A 169 13.87 -3.42 -9.22
CA ASP A 169 14.57 -4.23 -8.22
C ASP A 169 14.79 -3.51 -6.88
N ARG A 170 14.67 -2.18 -6.85
CA ARG A 170 14.86 -1.33 -5.67
C ARG A 170 13.57 -0.90 -5.01
N LEU A 171 12.55 -0.55 -5.81
CA LEU A 171 11.40 0.22 -5.32
C LEU A 171 10.07 -0.51 -5.53
N ILE A 172 9.26 -0.45 -4.49
CA ILE A 172 7.81 -0.68 -4.54
C ILE A 172 7.14 0.70 -4.58
N VAL A 173 6.27 0.92 -5.55
CA VAL A 173 5.39 2.09 -5.59
C VAL A 173 4.12 1.79 -4.80
N ALA A 174 3.64 2.79 -4.08
CA ALA A 174 2.39 2.73 -3.35
C ALA A 174 1.52 3.96 -3.64
N TYR A 175 0.22 3.74 -3.84
CA TYR A 175 -0.75 4.82 -3.89
C TYR A 175 -1.73 4.68 -2.74
N PHE A 176 -1.87 5.76 -1.95
CA PHE A 176 -2.93 5.90 -0.98
C PHE A 176 -3.97 6.84 -1.59
N THR A 177 -5.19 6.38 -1.76
CA THR A 177 -6.22 7.10 -2.50
C THR A 177 -7.53 7.17 -1.71
N ASP A 178 -8.12 8.36 -1.62
CA ASP A 178 -9.49 8.54 -1.14
C ASP A 178 -10.48 8.23 -2.26
N LEU A 179 -11.13 7.09 -2.19
CA LEU A 179 -12.09 6.60 -3.19
C LEU A 179 -13.38 7.44 -3.26
N THR A 180 -13.64 8.35 -2.31
CA THR A 180 -14.76 9.30 -2.42
C THR A 180 -14.42 10.47 -3.36
N LYS A 181 -13.14 10.67 -3.68
CA LYS A 181 -12.64 11.77 -4.54
C LYS A 181 -12.12 11.28 -5.88
N TYR A 182 -11.81 10.00 -6.00
CA TYR A 182 -11.32 9.40 -7.22
C TYR A 182 -12.20 8.22 -7.64
N PRO A 183 -12.48 8.06 -8.94
CA PRO A 183 -13.20 6.88 -9.42
C PRO A 183 -12.39 5.61 -9.14
N LEU A 184 -13.11 4.50 -8.98
CA LEU A 184 -12.48 3.18 -8.91
C LEU A 184 -11.69 2.94 -10.21
N ASN A 185 -10.39 2.81 -10.06
CA ASN A 185 -9.47 2.51 -11.17
C ASN A 185 -8.44 1.50 -10.68
N PHE A 186 -8.58 0.27 -11.12
CA PHE A 186 -7.67 -0.81 -10.83
C PHE A 186 -6.91 -1.19 -12.10
N ASP A 187 -5.61 -1.43 -12.00
CA ASP A 187 -4.83 -2.03 -13.08
C ASP A 187 -5.03 -3.56 -13.02
N ILE A 188 -6.07 -4.03 -13.74
CA ILE A 188 -6.51 -5.43 -13.78
C ILE A 188 -6.78 -5.86 -15.21
#